data_9570d56d4863599deee0d0e28c3b9b1e
#
_entry.id   9570d56d4863599deee0d0e28c3b9b1e
#
_cell.length_a   1.000
_cell.length_b   1.000
_cell.length_c   1.000
_cell.angle_alpha   90.00
_cell.angle_beta   90.00
_cell.angle_gamma   90.00
#
_symmetry.space_group_name_H-M   'P 1'
#
loop_
_entity.id
_entity.type
_entity.pdbx_description
1 polymer ?
#
loop_
_entity_poly.entity_id
_entity_poly.type
_entity_poly.pdbx_seq_one_letter_code
_entity_poly.pdbx_strand_id
1 'polypeptide(L)'
;MASDIALTNAMRSLTNAMSKFAGISGQSDIPKAASAFGIEYLTIYSFSSENWSRPVAEVSFLLDLLRRFIRQDVAELHRSGVKIKIVGGRTNLESSLLSLLDDAERLTKDNTKLNLVVAFNYGSKQEISRAVTAIAKEVVAGKICAEDISPDLIAAHLDTRGMPDPDILIRTGGDQRISNFLLWQSAYTEFVFVDEFWPDFTEEIFARALAEFRGRDRRFGGIQAQSA
;
A
#
# COMPACT_ATOMS: atom_id res chain seq x y z
N MET A 1 -27.34 -4.26 14.88
CA MET A 1 -27.27 -2.77 14.84
C MET A 1 -25.83 -2.24 14.90
N ALA A 2 -24.94 -2.73 15.76
CA ALA A 2 -23.53 -2.27 15.76
C ALA A 2 -22.71 -2.73 14.54
N SER A 3 -23.01 -3.89 13.94
CA SER A 3 -22.36 -4.41 12.74
C SER A 3 -22.67 -3.60 11.47
N ASP A 4 -23.90 -3.06 11.38
CA ASP A 4 -24.33 -2.30 10.18
C ASP A 4 -23.71 -0.90 10.14
N ILE A 5 -23.47 -0.28 11.30
CA ILE A 5 -22.81 1.03 11.37
C ILE A 5 -21.32 0.93 11.02
N ALA A 6 -20.64 -0.14 11.48
CA ALA A 6 -19.25 -0.39 11.12
C ALA A 6 -19.09 -0.70 9.63
N LEU A 7 -20.02 -1.45 9.04
CA LEU A 7 -20.05 -1.78 7.61
C LEU A 7 -20.28 -0.51 6.76
N THR A 8 -21.24 0.33 7.15
CA THR A 8 -21.57 1.59 6.45
C THR A 8 -20.40 2.58 6.50
N ASN A 9 -19.69 2.66 7.62
CA ASN A 9 -18.52 3.54 7.76
C ASN A 9 -17.30 3.02 6.97
N ALA A 10 -17.09 1.71 6.94
CA ALA A 10 -16.03 1.11 6.11
C ALA A 10 -16.33 1.26 4.61
N MET A 11 -17.59 1.11 4.18
CA MET A 11 -18.03 1.36 2.81
C MET A 11 -17.85 2.83 2.42
N ARG A 12 -18.29 3.78 3.26
CA ARG A 12 -18.08 5.21 3.02
C ARG A 12 -16.60 5.55 2.96
N SER A 13 -15.77 4.99 3.83
CA SER A 13 -14.33 5.23 3.85
C SER A 13 -13.67 4.77 2.54
N LEU A 14 -13.94 3.54 2.07
CA LEU A 14 -13.39 3.00 0.81
C LEU A 14 -13.96 3.68 -0.44
N THR A 15 -15.27 3.90 -0.48
CA THR A 15 -15.94 4.58 -1.61
C THR A 15 -15.43 6.01 -1.78
N ASN A 16 -15.34 6.75 -0.68
CA ASN A 16 -14.83 8.11 -0.71
C ASN A 16 -13.30 8.16 -0.91
N ALA A 17 -12.53 7.21 -0.36
CA ALA A 17 -11.09 7.11 -0.61
C ALA A 17 -10.81 6.97 -2.10
N MET A 18 -11.49 6.05 -2.77
CA MET A 18 -11.28 5.83 -4.20
C MET A 18 -11.92 6.92 -5.07
N SER A 19 -13.01 7.57 -4.66
CA SER A 19 -13.58 8.71 -5.39
C SER A 19 -12.71 9.97 -5.27
N LYS A 20 -12.02 10.19 -4.15
CA LYS A 20 -11.02 11.25 -3.99
C LYS A 20 -9.72 10.92 -4.73
N PHE A 21 -9.37 9.63 -4.88
CA PHE A 21 -8.33 9.19 -5.82
C PHE A 21 -8.68 9.52 -7.27
N ALA A 22 -9.97 9.49 -7.61
CA ALA A 22 -10.48 9.76 -8.95
C ALA A 22 -10.64 11.26 -9.29
N GLY A 23 -10.06 12.18 -8.52
CA GLY A 23 -10.01 13.59 -8.91
C GLY A 23 -11.37 14.30 -9.04
N ILE A 24 -12.48 13.71 -8.52
CA ILE A 24 -13.84 14.19 -8.76
C ILE A 24 -14.20 15.42 -7.90
N SER A 25 -13.36 15.81 -6.96
CA SER A 25 -13.54 17.09 -6.26
C SER A 25 -12.19 17.62 -5.79
N GLY A 26 -11.65 18.57 -6.48
CA GLY A 26 -10.56 19.52 -6.21
C GLY A 26 -9.87 19.60 -4.84
N GLN A 27 -9.78 18.54 -4.05
CA GLN A 27 -9.14 18.52 -2.74
C GLN A 27 -8.17 17.34 -2.62
N SER A 28 -6.93 17.68 -2.33
CA SER A 28 -5.74 16.91 -1.96
C SER A 28 -5.45 15.68 -2.83
N ASP A 29 -4.67 15.90 -3.81
CA ASP A 29 -3.97 14.90 -4.59
C ASP A 29 -2.79 14.39 -3.73
N ILE A 30 -3.04 13.43 -2.83
CA ILE A 30 -2.02 12.89 -1.92
C ILE A 30 -0.76 12.43 -2.68
N PRO A 31 -0.82 11.80 -3.87
CA PRO A 31 0.38 11.53 -4.65
C PRO A 31 1.13 12.80 -5.09
N LYS A 32 0.45 13.90 -5.41
CA LYS A 32 1.12 15.17 -5.74
C LYS A 32 1.75 15.78 -4.50
N ALA A 33 1.03 15.80 -3.37
CA ALA A 33 1.55 16.24 -2.08
C ALA A 33 2.77 15.40 -1.65
N ALA A 34 2.72 14.08 -1.78
CA ALA A 34 3.85 13.21 -1.49
C ALA A 34 5.08 13.56 -2.33
N SER A 35 4.88 13.77 -3.63
CA SER A 35 5.96 14.22 -4.53
C SER A 35 6.50 15.60 -4.14
N ALA A 36 5.64 16.55 -3.75
CA ALA A 36 6.05 17.88 -3.30
C ALA A 36 6.83 17.83 -1.98
N PHE A 37 6.51 16.89 -1.08
CA PHE A 37 7.25 16.66 0.16
C PHE A 37 8.55 15.87 -0.03
N GLY A 38 8.91 15.50 -1.26
CA GLY A 38 10.12 14.74 -1.57
C GLY A 38 10.05 13.26 -1.18
N ILE A 39 8.85 12.70 -1.12
CA ILE A 39 8.63 11.27 -0.85
C ILE A 39 8.90 10.51 -2.14
N GLU A 40 9.76 9.47 -2.06
CA GLU A 40 10.12 8.65 -3.21
C GLU A 40 9.16 7.48 -3.42
N TYR A 41 8.61 6.93 -2.32
CA TYR A 41 7.69 5.79 -2.34
C TYR A 41 6.43 6.11 -1.51
N LEU A 42 5.28 6.00 -2.15
CA LEU A 42 3.98 6.08 -1.49
C LEU A 42 3.23 4.76 -1.69
N THR A 43 3.01 4.01 -0.62
CA THR A 43 2.22 2.78 -0.70
C THR A 43 0.81 3.01 -0.16
N ILE A 44 -0.20 2.61 -0.93
CA ILE A 44 -1.61 2.75 -0.58
C ILE A 44 -2.27 1.39 -0.49
N TYR A 45 -2.95 1.12 0.63
CA TYR A 45 -3.74 -0.09 0.84
C TYR A 45 -5.14 0.09 0.29
N SER A 46 -5.37 -0.34 -0.95
CA SER A 46 -6.63 -0.12 -1.65
C SER A 46 -7.66 -1.24 -1.47
N PHE A 47 -7.22 -2.51 -1.46
CA PHE A 47 -8.10 -3.67 -1.29
C PHE A 47 -7.34 -4.82 -0.62
N SER A 48 -7.83 -5.26 0.55
CA SER A 48 -7.21 -6.36 1.29
C SER A 48 -7.72 -7.72 0.80
N SER A 49 -6.90 -8.76 0.96
CA SER A 49 -7.31 -10.15 0.68
C SER A 49 -8.52 -10.59 1.52
N GLU A 50 -8.74 -10.00 2.69
CA GLU A 50 -9.88 -10.26 3.56
C GLU A 50 -11.19 -9.64 3.04
N ASN A 51 -11.10 -8.64 2.15
CA ASN A 51 -12.29 -7.98 1.58
C ASN A 51 -13.14 -8.91 0.70
N TRP A 52 -12.57 -10.02 0.21
CA TRP A 52 -13.34 -11.04 -0.53
C TRP A 52 -14.44 -11.70 0.31
N SER A 53 -14.35 -11.67 1.64
CA SER A 53 -15.40 -12.19 2.54
C SER A 53 -16.61 -11.27 2.67
N ARG A 54 -16.58 -10.08 2.06
CA ARG A 54 -17.67 -9.10 2.08
C ARG A 54 -18.81 -9.51 1.12
N PRO A 55 -20.00 -8.91 1.28
CA PRO A 55 -21.10 -9.15 0.33
C PRO A 55 -20.67 -8.93 -1.13
N VAL A 56 -21.10 -9.80 -2.03
CA VAL A 56 -20.71 -9.78 -3.46
C VAL A 56 -20.95 -8.41 -4.12
N ALA A 57 -22.09 -7.77 -3.80
CA ALA A 57 -22.40 -6.44 -4.33
C ALA A 57 -21.39 -5.38 -3.93
N GLU A 58 -20.86 -5.44 -2.68
CA GLU A 58 -19.82 -4.54 -2.19
C GLU A 58 -18.49 -4.79 -2.89
N VAL A 59 -18.09 -6.05 -3.02
CA VAL A 59 -16.87 -6.44 -3.75
C VAL A 59 -16.94 -5.96 -5.19
N SER A 60 -18.03 -6.23 -5.91
CA SER A 60 -18.23 -5.77 -7.29
C SER A 60 -18.12 -4.26 -7.42
N PHE A 61 -18.74 -3.52 -6.51
CA PHE A 61 -18.67 -2.06 -6.49
C PHE A 61 -17.21 -1.56 -6.32
N LEU A 62 -16.45 -2.16 -5.40
CA LEU A 62 -15.04 -1.79 -5.18
C LEU A 62 -14.16 -2.10 -6.40
N LEU A 63 -14.38 -3.22 -7.07
CA LEU A 63 -13.68 -3.57 -8.30
C LEU A 63 -14.01 -2.60 -9.44
N ASP A 64 -15.28 -2.20 -9.58
CA ASP A 64 -15.69 -1.23 -10.60
C ASP A 64 -15.11 0.16 -10.33
N LEU A 65 -14.98 0.54 -9.06
CA LEU A 65 -14.34 1.78 -8.68
C LEU A 65 -12.86 1.77 -9.05
N LEU A 66 -12.14 0.67 -8.81
CA LEU A 66 -10.76 0.49 -9.24
C LEU A 66 -10.63 0.59 -10.78
N ARG A 67 -11.53 -0.07 -11.53
CA ARG A 67 -11.53 0.04 -13.01
C ARG A 67 -11.70 1.47 -13.49
N ARG A 68 -12.58 2.26 -12.84
CA ARG A 68 -12.76 3.68 -13.17
C ARG A 68 -11.50 4.48 -12.89
N PHE A 69 -10.91 4.30 -11.70
CA PHE A 69 -9.64 4.95 -11.33
C PHE A 69 -8.57 4.69 -12.40
N ILE A 70 -8.32 3.41 -12.75
CA ILE A 70 -7.28 3.07 -13.72
C ILE A 70 -7.55 3.77 -15.07
N ARG A 71 -8.79 3.78 -15.54
CA ARG A 71 -9.13 4.37 -16.84
C ARG A 71 -9.04 5.89 -16.86
N GLN A 72 -9.32 6.56 -15.75
CA GLN A 72 -9.45 8.02 -15.70
C GLN A 72 -8.16 8.69 -15.24
N ASP A 73 -7.48 8.15 -14.24
CA ASP A 73 -6.43 8.86 -13.51
C ASP A 73 -5.01 8.41 -13.88
N VAL A 74 -4.82 7.19 -14.39
CA VAL A 74 -3.48 6.68 -14.76
C VAL A 74 -2.79 7.57 -15.79
N ALA A 75 -3.52 8.12 -16.77
CA ALA A 75 -2.96 9.02 -17.77
C ALA A 75 -2.46 10.35 -17.16
N GLU A 76 -3.13 10.88 -16.13
CA GLU A 76 -2.69 12.07 -15.40
C GLU A 76 -1.50 11.77 -14.51
N LEU A 77 -1.51 10.65 -13.79
CA LEU A 77 -0.38 10.19 -13.00
C LEU A 77 0.87 9.98 -13.87
N HIS A 78 0.70 9.40 -15.07
CA HIS A 78 1.79 9.26 -16.02
C HIS A 78 2.37 10.62 -16.45
N ARG A 79 1.51 11.57 -16.81
CA ARG A 79 1.95 12.94 -17.19
C ARG A 79 2.66 13.66 -16.03
N SER A 80 2.27 13.36 -14.79
CA SER A 80 2.89 13.90 -13.58
C SER A 80 4.22 13.22 -13.22
N GLY A 81 4.64 12.19 -13.96
CA GLY A 81 5.89 11.46 -13.74
C GLY A 81 5.80 10.42 -12.63
N VAL A 82 4.60 9.98 -12.24
CA VAL A 82 4.36 8.95 -11.23
C VAL A 82 4.52 7.57 -11.86
N LYS A 83 5.34 6.71 -11.26
CA LYS A 83 5.47 5.29 -11.60
C LYS A 83 4.53 4.47 -10.73
N ILE A 84 3.68 3.68 -11.36
CA ILE A 84 2.73 2.80 -10.66
C ILE A 84 3.32 1.41 -10.55
N LYS A 85 3.21 0.79 -9.37
CA LYS A 85 3.46 -0.62 -9.13
C LYS A 85 2.31 -1.22 -8.33
N ILE A 86 1.89 -2.42 -8.74
CA ILE A 86 0.80 -3.15 -8.06
C ILE A 86 1.40 -4.31 -7.29
N VAL A 87 1.13 -4.37 -5.98
CA VAL A 87 1.51 -5.48 -5.10
C VAL A 87 0.27 -6.20 -4.60
N GLY A 88 0.38 -7.53 -4.44
CA GLY A 88 -0.72 -8.39 -4.00
C GLY A 88 -1.00 -9.57 -4.93
N GLY A 89 -1.94 -10.44 -4.53
CA GLY A 89 -2.27 -11.64 -5.27
C GLY A 89 -2.99 -11.37 -6.59
N ARG A 90 -2.65 -12.11 -7.63
CA ARG A 90 -3.33 -12.05 -8.94
C ARG A 90 -4.46 -13.09 -9.08
N THR A 91 -4.61 -13.98 -8.10
CA THR A 91 -5.66 -15.01 -8.08
C THR A 91 -7.03 -14.40 -7.82
N ASN A 92 -8.07 -15.02 -8.40
CA ASN A 92 -9.47 -14.60 -8.30
C ASN A 92 -9.79 -13.23 -8.95
N LEU A 93 -8.87 -12.70 -9.75
CA LEU A 93 -9.10 -11.47 -10.53
C LEU A 93 -9.49 -11.84 -11.96
N GLU A 94 -10.48 -11.14 -12.51
CA GLU A 94 -10.85 -11.27 -13.90
C GLU A 94 -9.71 -10.86 -14.83
N SER A 95 -9.57 -11.55 -15.97
CA SER A 95 -8.52 -11.27 -16.97
C SER A 95 -8.56 -9.82 -17.47
N SER A 96 -9.75 -9.23 -17.59
CA SER A 96 -9.97 -7.85 -17.98
C SER A 96 -9.36 -6.86 -16.98
N LEU A 97 -9.48 -7.16 -15.67
CA LEU A 97 -8.88 -6.34 -14.62
C LEU A 97 -7.36 -6.52 -14.57
N LEU A 98 -6.87 -7.76 -14.71
CA LEU A 98 -5.43 -8.04 -14.78
C LEU A 98 -4.77 -7.26 -15.91
N SER A 99 -5.37 -7.26 -17.11
CA SER A 99 -4.87 -6.48 -18.25
C SER A 99 -4.81 -4.98 -17.95
N LEU A 100 -5.83 -4.42 -17.29
CA LEU A 100 -5.83 -3.00 -16.90
C LEU A 100 -4.72 -2.66 -15.91
N LEU A 101 -4.47 -3.54 -14.93
CA LEU A 101 -3.38 -3.36 -13.96
C LEU A 101 -2.01 -3.39 -14.66
N ASP A 102 -1.80 -4.38 -15.53
CA ASP A 102 -0.55 -4.53 -16.28
C ASP A 102 -0.30 -3.37 -17.25
N ASP A 103 -1.37 -2.85 -17.88
CA ASP A 103 -1.30 -1.67 -18.75
C ASP A 103 -0.91 -0.40 -17.98
N ALA A 104 -1.44 -0.22 -16.76
CA ALA A 104 -1.08 0.90 -15.91
C ALA A 104 0.40 0.86 -15.49
N GLU A 105 0.90 -0.30 -15.07
CA GLU A 105 2.32 -0.50 -14.75
C GLU A 105 3.21 -0.26 -15.98
N ARG A 106 2.85 -0.81 -17.13
CA ARG A 106 3.60 -0.68 -18.38
C ARG A 106 3.65 0.78 -18.87
N LEU A 107 2.54 1.51 -18.83
CA LEU A 107 2.47 2.92 -19.24
C LEU A 107 3.40 3.80 -18.42
N THR A 108 3.50 3.51 -17.11
CA THR A 108 4.21 4.38 -16.16
C THR A 108 5.61 3.91 -15.80
N LYS A 109 6.11 2.80 -16.39
CA LYS A 109 7.34 2.09 -16.00
C LYS A 109 8.61 2.96 -15.98
N ASP A 110 8.68 3.95 -16.88
CA ASP A 110 9.86 4.80 -17.08
C ASP A 110 9.77 6.12 -16.28
N ASN A 111 8.68 6.33 -15.51
CA ASN A 111 8.52 7.50 -14.66
C ASN A 111 9.42 7.40 -13.41
N THR A 112 9.84 8.55 -12.87
CA THR A 112 10.85 8.61 -11.82
C THR A 112 10.55 9.59 -10.68
N LYS A 113 9.46 10.37 -10.73
CA LYS A 113 9.19 11.39 -9.71
C LYS A 113 8.66 10.84 -8.40
N LEU A 114 7.79 9.82 -8.47
CA LEU A 114 7.19 9.16 -7.33
C LEU A 114 6.90 7.71 -7.70
N ASN A 115 7.23 6.77 -6.84
CA ASN A 115 6.79 5.39 -6.95
C ASN A 115 5.48 5.24 -6.15
N LEU A 116 4.35 5.16 -6.85
CA LEU A 116 3.05 4.87 -6.26
C LEU A 116 2.83 3.36 -6.25
N VAL A 117 2.89 2.77 -5.08
CA VAL A 117 2.66 1.34 -4.86
C VAL A 117 1.21 1.13 -4.41
N VAL A 118 0.43 0.41 -5.20
CA VAL A 118 -0.96 0.10 -4.89
C VAL A 118 -1.06 -1.33 -4.39
N ALA A 119 -1.29 -1.50 -3.09
CA ALA A 119 -1.54 -2.79 -2.49
C ALA A 119 -3.00 -3.19 -2.76
N PHE A 120 -3.18 -4.07 -3.74
CA PHE A 120 -4.48 -4.54 -4.21
C PHE A 120 -4.56 -6.07 -4.14
N ASN A 121 -5.69 -6.61 -3.62
CA ASN A 121 -5.80 -8.02 -3.28
C ASN A 121 -4.61 -8.49 -2.43
N TYR A 122 -4.22 -7.62 -1.50
CA TYR A 122 -3.01 -7.77 -0.71
C TYR A 122 -3.34 -8.21 0.72
N GLY A 123 -2.47 -9.03 1.27
CA GLY A 123 -2.39 -9.36 2.68
C GLY A 123 -0.99 -9.88 2.97
N SER A 124 -0.35 -9.36 4.01
CA SER A 124 1.05 -9.66 4.29
C SER A 124 1.28 -11.14 4.63
N LYS A 125 0.37 -11.77 5.36
CA LYS A 125 0.44 -13.22 5.64
C LYS A 125 0.40 -14.04 4.35
N GLN A 126 -0.44 -13.64 3.38
CA GLN A 126 -0.54 -14.28 2.08
C GLN A 126 0.72 -14.04 1.23
N GLU A 127 1.27 -12.82 1.27
CA GLU A 127 2.53 -12.48 0.61
C GLU A 127 3.68 -13.33 1.13
N ILE A 128 3.88 -13.37 2.46
CA ILE A 128 4.91 -14.17 3.11
C ILE A 128 4.74 -15.67 2.76
N SER A 129 3.51 -16.19 2.79
CA SER A 129 3.24 -17.57 2.41
C SER A 129 3.63 -17.87 0.96
N ARG A 130 3.38 -16.94 0.03
CA ARG A 130 3.83 -17.08 -1.37
C ARG A 130 5.35 -17.06 -1.48
N ALA A 131 6.02 -16.16 -0.78
CA ALA A 131 7.47 -16.06 -0.75
C ALA A 131 8.10 -17.37 -0.22
N VAL A 132 7.63 -17.88 0.92
CA VAL A 132 8.09 -19.15 1.49
C VAL A 132 7.86 -20.31 0.53
N THR A 133 6.70 -20.36 -0.14
CA THR A 133 6.41 -21.40 -1.14
C THR A 133 7.37 -21.33 -2.33
N ALA A 134 7.71 -20.13 -2.80
CA ALA A 134 8.66 -19.93 -3.89
C ALA A 134 10.06 -20.40 -3.49
N ILE A 135 10.54 -20.00 -2.32
CA ILE A 135 11.84 -20.41 -1.76
C ILE A 135 11.90 -21.94 -1.59
N ALA A 136 10.86 -22.56 -1.03
CA ALA A 136 10.81 -24.01 -0.88
C ALA A 136 10.93 -24.76 -2.22
N LYS A 137 10.30 -24.24 -3.27
CA LYS A 137 10.43 -24.80 -4.64
C LYS A 137 11.86 -24.66 -5.19
N GLU A 138 12.54 -23.57 -4.89
CA GLU A 138 13.93 -23.36 -5.29
C GLU A 138 14.89 -24.29 -4.53
N VAL A 139 14.65 -24.54 -3.24
CA VAL A 139 15.39 -25.54 -2.46
C VAL A 139 15.19 -26.94 -3.03
N VAL A 140 13.95 -27.34 -3.30
CA VAL A 140 13.65 -28.65 -3.89
C VAL A 140 14.28 -28.80 -5.29
N ALA A 141 14.37 -27.72 -6.04
CA ALA A 141 15.01 -27.71 -7.36
C ALA A 141 16.55 -27.64 -7.28
N GLY A 142 17.15 -27.62 -6.10
CA GLY A 142 18.60 -27.55 -5.89
C GLY A 142 19.24 -26.22 -6.31
N LYS A 143 18.46 -25.14 -6.40
CA LYS A 143 18.94 -23.80 -6.78
C LYS A 143 19.55 -23.05 -5.60
N ILE A 144 19.05 -23.31 -4.40
CA ILE A 144 19.53 -22.74 -3.13
C ILE A 144 19.56 -23.85 -2.08
N CYS A 145 20.45 -23.72 -1.07
CA CYS A 145 20.42 -24.60 0.10
C CYS A 145 19.50 -24.04 1.18
N ALA A 146 18.93 -24.90 2.02
CA ALA A 146 18.06 -24.46 3.12
C ALA A 146 18.78 -23.54 4.12
N GLU A 147 20.08 -23.76 4.30
CA GLU A 147 20.97 -22.99 5.16
C GLU A 147 21.21 -21.56 4.66
N ASP A 148 20.99 -21.29 3.37
CA ASP A 148 21.15 -19.96 2.75
C ASP A 148 19.90 -19.08 2.94
N ILE A 149 18.82 -19.62 3.54
CA ILE A 149 17.60 -18.85 3.79
C ILE A 149 17.88 -17.80 4.85
N SER A 150 17.87 -16.55 4.42
CA SER A 150 18.14 -15.37 5.25
C SER A 150 16.96 -14.39 5.18
N PRO A 151 16.89 -13.39 6.07
CA PRO A 151 15.92 -12.30 5.94
C PRO A 151 15.95 -11.60 4.57
N ASP A 152 17.15 -11.39 4.02
CA ASP A 152 17.34 -10.75 2.71
C ASP A 152 16.80 -11.63 1.57
N LEU A 153 17.02 -12.95 1.64
CA LEU A 153 16.46 -13.88 0.66
C LEU A 153 14.93 -13.88 0.71
N ILE A 154 14.33 -13.84 1.91
CA ILE A 154 12.88 -13.74 2.07
C ILE A 154 12.39 -12.42 1.47
N ALA A 155 13.02 -11.29 1.81
CA ALA A 155 12.67 -9.96 1.28
C ALA A 155 12.74 -9.93 -0.27
N ALA A 156 13.72 -10.60 -0.87
CA ALA A 156 13.86 -10.73 -2.33
C ALA A 156 12.71 -11.50 -3.00
N HIS A 157 11.94 -12.27 -2.24
CA HIS A 157 10.79 -13.04 -2.73
C HIS A 157 9.44 -12.38 -2.40
N LEU A 158 9.42 -11.25 -1.65
CA LEU A 158 8.21 -10.49 -1.40
C LEU A 158 7.77 -9.69 -2.64
N ASP A 159 6.50 -9.29 -2.66
CA ASP A 159 5.96 -8.43 -3.74
C ASP A 159 6.66 -7.06 -3.77
N THR A 160 7.18 -6.61 -2.62
CA THR A 160 7.91 -5.35 -2.42
C THR A 160 9.41 -5.44 -2.72
N ARG A 161 9.90 -6.56 -3.28
CA ARG A 161 11.33 -6.72 -3.60
C ARG A 161 11.89 -5.53 -4.39
N GLY A 162 13.07 -5.09 -4.00
CA GLY A 162 13.75 -3.95 -4.62
C GLY A 162 13.21 -2.58 -4.24
N MET A 163 12.27 -2.51 -3.30
CA MET A 163 11.81 -1.28 -2.67
C MET A 163 12.39 -1.15 -1.26
N PRO A 164 12.60 0.07 -0.77
CA PRO A 164 12.94 0.27 0.64
C PRO A 164 11.76 -0.09 1.54
N ASP A 165 12.07 -0.48 2.77
CA ASP A 165 11.06 -0.60 3.82
C ASP A 165 10.46 0.78 4.14
N PRO A 166 9.19 0.87 4.54
CA PRO A 166 8.56 2.15 4.83
C PRO A 166 9.11 2.77 6.11
N ASP A 167 9.47 4.05 6.05
CA ASP A 167 9.87 4.83 7.23
C ASP A 167 8.69 5.14 8.14
N ILE A 168 7.53 5.41 7.55
CA ILE A 168 6.30 5.79 8.25
C ILE A 168 5.10 5.03 7.68
N LEU A 169 4.22 4.58 8.57
CA LEU A 169 2.89 4.08 8.24
C LEU A 169 1.84 4.99 8.89
N ILE A 170 1.05 5.65 8.07
CA ILE A 170 -0.04 6.50 8.51
C ILE A 170 -1.35 5.71 8.39
N ARG A 171 -2.07 5.57 9.52
CA ARG A 171 -3.40 4.98 9.51
C ARG A 171 -4.46 6.01 9.89
N THR A 172 -5.44 6.16 9.01
CA THR A 172 -6.59 7.05 9.15
C THR A 172 -7.78 6.35 9.81
N GLY A 173 -8.70 7.12 10.42
CA GLY A 173 -9.95 6.64 10.98
C GLY A 173 -9.89 6.16 12.43
N GLY A 174 -8.87 6.58 13.21
CA GLY A 174 -8.76 6.33 14.65
C GLY A 174 -8.40 4.89 15.06
N ASP A 175 -8.33 3.96 14.13
CA ASP A 175 -7.97 2.57 14.41
C ASP A 175 -6.46 2.41 14.64
N GLN A 176 -6.05 1.74 15.74
CA GLN A 176 -4.66 1.49 16.09
C GLN A 176 -4.24 0.04 15.80
N ARG A 177 -4.33 -0.38 14.54
CA ARG A 177 -3.93 -1.71 14.06
C ARG A 177 -3.48 -1.62 12.61
N ILE A 178 -2.61 -2.52 12.14
CA ILE A 178 -2.08 -2.54 10.76
C ILE A 178 -2.87 -3.44 9.81
N SER A 179 -3.78 -4.27 10.33
CA SER A 179 -4.74 -5.08 9.55
C SER A 179 -4.09 -5.88 8.41
N ASN A 180 -3.06 -6.67 8.73
CA ASN A 180 -2.34 -7.51 7.78
C ASN A 180 -1.66 -6.73 6.62
N PHE A 181 -1.27 -5.47 6.87
CA PHE A 181 -0.59 -4.62 5.91
C PHE A 181 0.90 -4.54 6.18
N LEU A 182 1.73 -4.91 5.22
CA LEU A 182 3.20 -4.79 5.22
C LEU A 182 3.89 -5.28 6.52
N LEU A 183 3.49 -6.46 7.06
CA LEU A 183 4.01 -6.98 8.33
C LEU A 183 5.54 -7.12 8.33
N TRP A 184 6.10 -7.70 7.28
CA TRP A 184 7.54 -7.91 7.15
C TRP A 184 8.28 -6.57 7.04
N GLN A 185 7.81 -5.73 6.15
CA GLN A 185 8.44 -4.47 5.81
C GLN A 185 8.33 -3.42 6.93
N SER A 186 7.36 -3.59 7.84
CA SER A 186 7.09 -2.64 8.93
C SER A 186 7.89 -2.93 10.22
N ALA A 187 8.92 -3.78 10.17
CA ALA A 187 9.68 -4.18 11.36
C ALA A 187 10.31 -3.00 12.12
N TYR A 188 10.67 -1.92 11.41
CA TYR A 188 11.25 -0.69 11.98
C TYR A 188 10.50 0.57 11.57
N THR A 189 9.28 0.42 11.09
CA THR A 189 8.42 1.53 10.65
C THR A 189 7.85 2.29 11.84
N GLU A 190 7.85 3.60 11.77
CA GLU A 190 7.13 4.45 12.72
C GLU A 190 5.64 4.52 12.38
N PHE A 191 4.77 4.35 13.39
CA PHE A 191 3.32 4.40 13.19
C PHE A 191 2.76 5.75 13.61
N VAL A 192 1.98 6.38 12.74
CA VAL A 192 1.19 7.57 13.02
C VAL A 192 -0.28 7.25 12.81
N PHE A 193 -1.09 7.44 13.84
CA PHE A 193 -2.53 7.22 13.79
C PHE A 193 -3.24 8.57 13.78
N VAL A 194 -4.16 8.76 12.82
CA VAL A 194 -4.95 9.99 12.71
C VAL A 194 -6.44 9.64 12.80
N ASP A 195 -7.21 10.49 13.47
CA ASP A 195 -8.64 10.27 13.70
C ASP A 195 -9.48 10.51 12.44
N GLU A 196 -8.99 11.39 11.57
CA GLU A 196 -9.68 11.72 10.32
C GLU A 196 -9.78 10.49 9.43
N PHE A 197 -10.94 10.31 8.78
CA PHE A 197 -11.13 9.26 7.80
C PHE A 197 -10.38 9.59 6.50
N TRP A 198 -10.01 8.56 5.74
CA TRP A 198 -9.30 8.74 4.46
C TRP A 198 -9.94 9.78 3.52
N PRO A 199 -11.28 9.88 3.39
CA PRO A 199 -11.90 10.93 2.58
C PRO A 199 -11.59 12.37 3.03
N ASP A 200 -11.30 12.55 4.29
CA ASP A 200 -11.02 13.85 4.92
C ASP A 200 -9.53 14.08 5.15
N PHE A 201 -8.69 13.11 4.72
CA PHE A 201 -7.23 13.18 4.82
C PHE A 201 -6.67 14.16 3.81
N THR A 202 -6.39 15.39 4.25
CA THR A 202 -5.90 16.50 3.44
C THR A 202 -4.38 16.56 3.42
N GLU A 203 -3.83 17.44 2.56
CA GLU A 203 -2.39 17.74 2.53
C GLU A 203 -1.90 18.29 3.88
N GLU A 204 -2.71 19.09 4.58
CA GLU A 204 -2.35 19.64 5.90
C GLU A 204 -2.26 18.54 6.96
N ILE A 205 -3.18 17.55 6.92
CA ILE A 205 -3.14 16.40 7.83
C ILE A 205 -1.93 15.53 7.51
N PHE A 206 -1.63 15.34 6.23
CA PHE A 206 -0.44 14.63 5.79
C PHE A 206 0.83 15.32 6.26
N ALA A 207 0.94 16.64 6.07
CA ALA A 207 2.08 17.44 6.57
C ALA A 207 2.24 17.33 8.08
N ARG A 208 1.12 17.36 8.85
CA ARG A 208 1.12 17.18 10.31
C ARG A 208 1.66 15.80 10.70
N ALA A 209 1.21 14.72 10.04
CA ALA A 209 1.70 13.37 10.29
C ALA A 209 3.21 13.24 9.98
N LEU A 210 3.69 13.86 8.91
CA LEU A 210 5.11 13.90 8.57
C LEU A 210 5.92 14.72 9.58
N ALA A 211 5.37 15.83 10.11
CA ALA A 211 6.02 16.62 11.14
C ALA A 211 6.15 15.85 12.46
N GLU A 212 5.11 15.09 12.85
CA GLU A 212 5.16 14.19 14.00
C GLU A 212 6.25 13.13 13.83
N PHE A 213 6.31 12.47 12.68
CA PHE A 213 7.36 11.51 12.36
C PHE A 213 8.76 12.12 12.46
N ARG A 214 8.98 13.30 11.89
CA ARG A 214 10.29 14.00 11.92
C ARG A 214 10.75 14.38 13.33
N GLY A 215 9.83 14.53 14.26
CA GLY A 215 10.13 14.82 15.66
C GLY A 215 10.54 13.61 16.49
N ARG A 216 10.50 12.39 15.92
CA ARG A 216 10.81 11.15 16.63
C ARG A 216 12.29 10.78 16.49
N ASP A 217 12.88 10.26 17.57
CA ASP A 217 14.22 9.67 17.58
C ASP A 217 14.16 8.20 17.09
N ARG A 218 14.69 7.92 15.91
CA ARG A 218 14.79 6.56 15.36
C ARG A 218 16.09 5.89 15.80
N ARG A 219 16.01 4.84 16.60
CA ARG A 219 17.19 4.21 17.24
C ARG A 219 17.62 2.88 16.62
N PHE A 220 16.81 2.23 15.79
CA PHE A 220 17.10 0.94 15.13
C PHE A 220 17.80 -0.10 16.06
N GLY A 221 17.40 -0.14 17.34
CA GLY A 221 18.04 -0.99 18.36
C GLY A 221 19.39 -0.50 18.90
N GLY A 222 19.89 0.66 18.46
CA GLY A 222 21.13 1.26 18.97
C GLY A 222 20.92 2.07 20.25
N ILE A 223 21.94 2.07 21.15
CA ILE A 223 21.98 2.94 22.31
C ILE A 223 22.83 4.16 21.92
N GLN A 224 22.30 5.39 22.03
CA GLN A 224 23.17 6.57 22.01
C GLN A 224 24.05 6.53 23.25
N ALA A 225 25.37 6.59 23.06
CA ALA A 225 26.27 6.86 24.18
C ALA A 225 25.89 8.21 24.78
N GLN A 226 25.46 8.22 26.04
CA GLN A 226 25.30 9.46 26.78
C GLN A 226 26.68 10.14 26.80
N SER A 227 26.80 11.24 26.11
CA SER A 227 27.96 12.15 26.32
C SER A 227 27.90 12.65 27.75
N ALA A 228 28.86 12.19 28.56
CA ALA A 228 29.11 12.68 29.92
C ALA A 228 29.56 14.15 29.90
#